data_2b3ca3e49f7aff9da20bf7de9d94a6a0
#
_entry.id   2b3ca3e49f7aff9da20bf7de9d94a6a0
#
_cell.length_a   1.000
_cell.length_b   1.000
_cell.length_c   1.000
_cell.angle_alpha   90.00
_cell.angle_beta   90.00
_cell.angle_gamma   90.00
#
_symmetry.space_group_name_H-M   'P 1'
#
loop_
_entity.id
_entity.type
_entity.pdbx_description
1 polymer ?
#
loop_
_entity_poly.entity_id
_entity_poly.type
_entity_poly.pdbx_seq_one_letter_code
_entity_poly.pdbx_strand_id
1 'polypeptide(L)'
;MTEGRLPESDEEIALADFWKDRYQIGETITFTKKEEKTVLKTQTFTITGFVQSGEILSKKDLGSASSGNGSLAGYGVILPSQFDTEVYSIARVRYDDLKNLDAFSSDYKTKRTQHQEELQDLLADNGQKRLVSIKTNGQKSLEEGKEQLQTAESNLENGKSQLEQAESRLKTQEEQATALPEPQKSQIEGQLIKAKEELATKKEKLAQTESDLTKEKEKLEQRQKELDELAEPKYHVYNRQTMPGGQGYLMYSNASSSIRSVGNIFPVVLYMVAAMVTFTTMTRFVDEERTNAGIFKALGYRNQDIVAKFILYGFLAGTVGTIIGTLLGHYLLAGVISDVITAGMVVGKSQEYFYWSYSLLALALSWVSSVLPAYLVARRELHDEAAQLLLPKPPVKGSKILLERLSFIWSRLSFTHKVTARNIFRYKQRMLMTIFGVAGSVALLFAGLGIQ
;
A
#
# COMPACT_ATOMS: atom_id res chain seq x y z
N MET A 1 7.13 -16.43 -9.68
CA MET A 1 6.31 -17.16 -10.64
C MET A 1 5.20 -17.85 -9.90
N THR A 2 3.97 -17.76 -10.40
CA THR A 2 2.83 -18.51 -9.89
C THR A 2 2.42 -19.63 -10.86
N GLU A 3 2.63 -19.41 -12.16
CA GLU A 3 2.33 -20.37 -13.22
C GLU A 3 3.21 -20.10 -14.43
N GLY A 4 3.56 -21.13 -15.22
CA GLY A 4 4.40 -21.01 -16.40
C GLY A 4 5.87 -20.70 -16.12
N ARG A 5 6.52 -19.93 -17.00
CA ARG A 5 7.92 -19.52 -16.91
C ARG A 5 8.13 -18.02 -17.16
N LEU A 6 9.30 -17.51 -16.78
CA LEU A 6 9.70 -16.15 -17.15
C LEU A 6 10.02 -16.07 -18.65
N PRO A 7 9.94 -14.87 -19.26
CA PRO A 7 10.33 -14.64 -20.66
C PRO A 7 11.81 -15.01 -20.88
N GLU A 8 12.08 -15.73 -21.98
CA GLU A 8 13.41 -16.11 -22.44
C GLU A 8 13.74 -15.54 -23.83
N SER A 9 12.73 -15.05 -24.54
CA SER A 9 12.88 -14.37 -25.82
C SER A 9 12.24 -12.98 -25.81
N ASP A 10 12.61 -12.18 -26.81
CA ASP A 10 12.18 -10.78 -26.93
C ASP A 10 10.68 -10.60 -27.19
N GLU A 11 10.01 -11.62 -27.67
CA GLU A 11 8.56 -11.60 -27.97
C GLU A 11 7.71 -12.22 -26.86
N GLU A 12 8.29 -12.44 -25.69
CA GLU A 12 7.63 -13.10 -24.57
C GLU A 12 7.36 -12.15 -23.40
N ILE A 13 6.25 -12.41 -22.69
CA ILE A 13 5.86 -11.66 -21.50
C ILE A 13 5.32 -12.60 -20.42
N ALA A 14 5.65 -12.30 -19.16
CA ALA A 14 4.94 -12.85 -18.01
C ALA A 14 4.05 -11.76 -17.39
N LEU A 15 2.74 -12.02 -17.31
CA LEU A 15 1.75 -11.07 -16.80
C LEU A 15 1.56 -11.20 -15.29
N ALA A 16 0.99 -10.18 -14.67
CA ALA A 16 0.58 -10.23 -13.30
C ALA A 16 -0.45 -11.35 -13.04
N ASP A 17 -0.29 -12.08 -11.93
CA ASP A 17 -1.05 -13.29 -11.57
C ASP A 17 -2.58 -13.10 -11.55
N PHE A 18 -3.06 -11.92 -11.20
CA PHE A 18 -4.51 -11.63 -11.18
C PHE A 18 -5.15 -11.55 -12.59
N TRP A 19 -4.37 -11.64 -13.64
CA TRP A 19 -4.85 -11.66 -15.02
C TRP A 19 -5.04 -13.08 -15.57
N LYS A 20 -4.69 -14.13 -14.81
CA LYS A 20 -4.80 -15.53 -15.21
C LYS A 20 -6.24 -16.00 -15.48
N ASP A 21 -7.23 -15.31 -14.89
CA ASP A 21 -8.65 -15.60 -15.17
C ASP A 21 -9.11 -15.00 -16.52
N ARG A 22 -8.31 -14.10 -17.11
CA ARG A 22 -8.63 -13.38 -18.33
C ARG A 22 -7.79 -13.82 -19.54
N TYR A 23 -6.57 -14.28 -19.31
CA TYR A 23 -5.62 -14.67 -20.33
C TYR A 23 -5.06 -16.06 -20.05
N GLN A 24 -4.66 -16.77 -21.12
CA GLN A 24 -4.03 -18.09 -21.04
C GLN A 24 -2.57 -18.05 -21.50
N ILE A 25 -1.75 -18.98 -21.02
CA ILE A 25 -0.38 -19.15 -21.49
C ILE A 25 -0.43 -19.58 -22.97
N GLY A 26 0.37 -18.92 -23.81
CA GLY A 26 0.40 -19.10 -25.25
C GLY A 26 -0.46 -18.10 -26.04
N GLU A 27 -1.33 -17.35 -25.39
CA GLU A 27 -2.04 -16.24 -26.06
C GLU A 27 -1.12 -15.06 -26.30
N THR A 28 -1.49 -14.22 -27.27
CA THR A 28 -0.78 -12.98 -27.59
C THR A 28 -1.49 -11.76 -27.01
N ILE A 29 -0.72 -10.83 -26.44
CA ILE A 29 -1.20 -9.54 -25.98
C ILE A 29 -0.49 -8.42 -26.72
N THR A 30 -1.26 -7.39 -27.14
CA THR A 30 -0.72 -6.22 -27.84
C THR A 30 -0.93 -4.98 -27.00
N PHE A 31 0.15 -4.24 -26.76
CA PHE A 31 0.11 -2.96 -26.06
C PHE A 31 0.04 -1.82 -27.07
N THR A 32 -0.98 -0.99 -26.98
CA THR A 32 -1.14 0.19 -27.82
C THR A 32 -0.89 1.46 -27.03
N LYS A 33 -0.11 2.38 -27.58
CA LYS A 33 0.14 3.69 -27.00
C LYS A 33 -0.51 4.76 -27.88
N LYS A 34 -1.02 5.82 -27.25
CA LYS A 34 -1.61 6.97 -27.96
C LYS A 34 -0.55 7.88 -28.60
N GLU A 35 0.68 7.85 -28.12
CA GLU A 35 1.79 8.68 -28.60
C GLU A 35 2.67 7.90 -29.58
N GLU A 36 3.25 8.57 -30.56
CA GLU A 36 4.05 7.97 -31.65
C GLU A 36 5.36 7.32 -31.18
N LYS A 37 5.97 7.80 -30.08
CA LYS A 37 7.20 7.20 -29.55
C LYS A 37 6.89 6.15 -28.49
N THR A 38 7.19 4.90 -28.79
CA THR A 38 7.15 3.79 -27.83
C THR A 38 8.55 3.54 -27.28
N VAL A 39 8.64 3.19 -26.00
CA VAL A 39 9.89 2.75 -25.37
C VAL A 39 10.12 1.24 -25.54
N LEU A 40 9.22 0.55 -26.22
CA LEU A 40 9.30 -0.88 -26.53
C LEU A 40 9.60 -1.07 -28.00
N LYS A 41 10.52 -1.99 -28.32
CA LYS A 41 10.85 -2.38 -29.72
C LYS A 41 9.71 -3.14 -30.38
N THR A 42 9.05 -4.02 -29.62
CA THR A 42 7.82 -4.71 -30.07
C THR A 42 6.65 -4.35 -29.18
N GLN A 43 5.45 -4.43 -29.73
CA GLN A 43 4.21 -4.13 -28.98
C GLN A 43 3.38 -5.38 -28.72
N THR A 44 3.69 -6.49 -29.41
CA THR A 44 2.95 -7.74 -29.31
C THR A 44 3.82 -8.81 -28.67
N PHE A 45 3.31 -9.45 -27.65
CA PHE A 45 4.03 -10.45 -26.87
C PHE A 45 3.19 -11.70 -26.69
N THR A 46 3.85 -12.86 -26.64
CA THR A 46 3.26 -14.14 -26.25
C THR A 46 3.36 -14.34 -24.75
N ILE A 47 2.27 -14.68 -24.12
CA ILE A 47 2.21 -14.90 -22.67
C ILE A 47 2.86 -16.24 -22.33
N THR A 48 3.91 -16.22 -21.52
CA THR A 48 4.65 -17.43 -21.08
C THR A 48 4.38 -17.83 -19.66
N GLY A 49 3.76 -16.95 -18.85
CA GLY A 49 3.44 -17.24 -17.48
C GLY A 49 2.85 -16.08 -16.71
N PHE A 50 2.59 -16.34 -15.43
CA PHE A 50 2.04 -15.37 -14.51
C PHE A 50 2.98 -15.16 -13.32
N VAL A 51 3.12 -13.88 -12.89
CA VAL A 51 4.06 -13.46 -11.85
C VAL A 51 3.37 -12.64 -10.75
N GLN A 52 3.92 -12.69 -9.57
CA GLN A 52 3.59 -11.79 -8.46
C GLN A 52 4.79 -10.94 -8.13
N SER A 53 4.57 -9.64 -7.92
CA SER A 53 5.60 -8.70 -7.50
C SER A 53 5.51 -8.45 -6.00
N GLY A 54 6.63 -8.58 -5.29
CA GLY A 54 6.72 -8.19 -3.87
C GLY A 54 6.72 -6.67 -3.65
N GLU A 55 6.74 -5.86 -4.71
CA GLU A 55 6.64 -4.40 -4.64
C GLU A 55 5.19 -3.94 -4.71
N ILE A 56 4.33 -4.67 -5.43
CA ILE A 56 2.91 -4.37 -5.59
C ILE A 56 2.13 -5.40 -4.78
N LEU A 57 1.89 -5.10 -3.50
CA LEU A 57 1.23 -6.05 -2.60
C LEU A 57 -0.29 -6.11 -2.80
N SER A 58 -0.93 -5.03 -3.23
CA SER A 58 -2.38 -5.02 -3.47
C SER A 58 -2.73 -5.69 -4.79
N LYS A 59 -3.79 -6.52 -4.78
CA LYS A 59 -4.38 -7.10 -5.99
C LYS A 59 -5.42 -6.18 -6.64
N LYS A 60 -5.91 -5.16 -5.92
CA LYS A 60 -6.98 -4.26 -6.36
C LYS A 60 -6.48 -2.87 -6.72
N ASP A 61 -5.57 -2.33 -5.92
CA ASP A 61 -4.97 -1.02 -6.12
C ASP A 61 -3.48 -1.21 -6.42
N LEU A 62 -3.14 -1.15 -7.69
CA LEU A 62 -1.77 -1.36 -8.20
C LEU A 62 -0.97 -0.05 -8.26
N GLY A 63 -1.62 1.07 -8.01
CA GLY A 63 -1.03 2.39 -8.08
C GLY A 63 -1.58 3.26 -9.21
N SER A 64 -1.03 4.49 -9.31
CA SER A 64 -1.43 5.46 -10.31
C SER A 64 -0.70 5.27 -11.64
N ALA A 65 -1.39 5.56 -12.74
CA ALA A 65 -0.85 5.60 -14.08
C ALA A 65 -0.99 7.01 -14.66
N SER A 66 -0.12 7.37 -15.59
CA SER A 66 -0.21 8.64 -16.34
C SER A 66 -1.19 8.58 -17.52
N SER A 67 -1.76 7.41 -17.80
CA SER A 67 -2.67 7.15 -18.93
C SER A 67 -3.99 6.51 -18.49
N GLY A 68 -4.96 6.46 -19.36
CA GLY A 68 -6.26 5.87 -19.12
C GLY A 68 -7.08 6.63 -18.10
N ASN A 69 -7.60 5.92 -17.09
CA ASN A 69 -8.37 6.46 -15.96
C ASN A 69 -7.49 6.94 -14.78
N GLY A 70 -6.17 6.99 -14.95
CA GLY A 70 -5.24 7.38 -13.89
C GLY A 70 -4.84 6.24 -12.94
N SER A 71 -5.36 5.03 -13.13
CA SER A 71 -5.02 3.84 -12.35
C SER A 71 -4.21 2.85 -13.15
N LEU A 72 -3.23 2.20 -12.52
CA LEU A 72 -2.50 1.10 -13.10
C LEU A 72 -3.41 -0.14 -13.13
N ALA A 73 -3.67 -0.67 -14.35
CA ALA A 73 -4.54 -1.83 -14.55
C ALA A 73 -3.80 -3.17 -14.40
N GLY A 74 -2.48 -3.17 -14.56
CA GLY A 74 -1.66 -4.37 -14.49
C GLY A 74 -0.19 -4.09 -14.68
N TYR A 75 0.61 -5.13 -14.60
CA TYR A 75 2.03 -5.11 -14.93
C TYR A 75 2.44 -6.41 -15.61
N GLY A 76 3.52 -6.34 -16.37
CA GLY A 76 4.15 -7.50 -16.99
C GLY A 76 5.66 -7.43 -16.88
N VAL A 77 6.32 -8.55 -17.03
CA VAL A 77 7.77 -8.70 -17.03
C VAL A 77 8.18 -9.14 -18.43
N ILE A 78 9.12 -8.39 -19.04
CA ILE A 78 9.73 -8.65 -20.33
C ILE A 78 11.25 -8.60 -20.21
N LEU A 79 11.97 -9.01 -21.23
CA LEU A 79 13.43 -8.90 -21.24
C LEU A 79 13.90 -7.43 -21.33
N PRO A 80 15.03 -7.07 -20.71
CA PRO A 80 15.60 -5.72 -20.80
C PRO A 80 15.92 -5.29 -22.24
N SER A 81 16.27 -6.23 -23.13
CA SER A 81 16.55 -6.02 -24.55
C SER A 81 15.40 -5.39 -25.33
N GLN A 82 14.16 -5.54 -24.84
CA GLN A 82 12.96 -4.98 -25.46
C GLN A 82 12.74 -3.49 -25.23
N PHE A 83 13.47 -2.90 -24.29
CA PHE A 83 13.39 -1.46 -24.06
C PHE A 83 14.31 -0.72 -25.03
N ASP A 84 13.72 0.13 -25.86
CA ASP A 84 14.44 1.05 -26.77
C ASP A 84 14.81 2.35 -26.05
N THR A 85 15.55 2.22 -24.97
CA THR A 85 16.01 3.35 -24.15
C THR A 85 17.28 2.99 -23.38
N GLU A 86 18.18 3.95 -23.28
CA GLU A 86 19.37 3.87 -22.43
C GLU A 86 19.11 4.45 -21.03
N VAL A 87 17.90 4.95 -20.77
CA VAL A 87 17.57 5.64 -19.53
C VAL A 87 16.73 4.72 -18.63
N TYR A 88 17.18 4.56 -17.40
CA TYR A 88 16.44 3.87 -16.38
C TYR A 88 15.46 4.83 -15.67
N SER A 89 14.19 4.44 -15.57
CA SER A 89 13.16 5.22 -14.87
C SER A 89 13.21 5.03 -13.35
N ILE A 90 13.73 3.90 -12.87
CA ILE A 90 13.76 3.54 -11.45
C ILE A 90 15.07 2.86 -11.12
N ALA A 91 15.73 3.31 -10.03
CA ALA A 91 16.84 2.61 -9.39
C ALA A 91 16.41 2.09 -8.02
N ARG A 92 16.73 0.83 -7.70
CA ARG A 92 16.40 0.21 -6.41
C ARG A 92 17.66 0.09 -5.56
N VAL A 93 17.62 0.74 -4.41
CA VAL A 93 18.72 0.73 -3.44
C VAL A 93 18.35 -0.14 -2.25
N ARG A 94 19.28 -0.98 -1.79
CA ARG A 94 19.15 -1.80 -0.58
C ARG A 94 20.30 -1.49 0.35
N TYR A 95 20.01 -1.42 1.64
CA TYR A 95 20.99 -1.21 2.69
C TYR A 95 21.14 -2.49 3.51
N ASP A 96 22.37 -2.93 3.69
CA ASP A 96 22.68 -4.20 4.37
C ASP A 96 22.34 -4.16 5.86
N ASP A 97 22.43 -3.01 6.50
CA ASP A 97 22.08 -2.80 7.90
C ASP A 97 20.57 -2.89 8.19
N LEU A 98 19.74 -2.84 7.14
CA LEU A 98 18.28 -3.05 7.23
C LEU A 98 17.86 -4.49 6.98
N LYS A 99 18.73 -5.33 6.45
CA LYS A 99 18.40 -6.67 5.95
C LYS A 99 17.78 -7.59 7.01
N ASN A 100 18.29 -7.51 8.24
CA ASN A 100 17.90 -8.40 9.36
C ASN A 100 16.93 -7.74 10.34
N LEU A 101 16.48 -6.51 10.07
CA LEU A 101 15.52 -5.81 10.90
C LEU A 101 14.08 -6.13 10.47
N ASP A 102 13.18 -6.24 11.45
CA ASP A 102 11.76 -6.29 11.18
C ASP A 102 11.31 -4.97 10.52
N ALA A 103 10.73 -5.07 9.33
CA ALA A 103 10.29 -3.93 8.52
C ALA A 103 9.25 -3.01 9.21
N PHE A 104 8.62 -3.47 10.28
CA PHE A 104 7.63 -2.71 11.06
C PHE A 104 8.19 -2.19 12.39
N SER A 105 9.42 -2.56 12.75
CA SER A 105 10.08 -2.09 13.98
C SER A 105 10.38 -0.59 13.94
N SER A 106 10.55 0.01 15.11
CA SER A 106 11.01 1.40 15.26
C SER A 106 12.40 1.61 14.67
N ASP A 107 13.30 0.67 14.92
CA ASP A 107 14.70 0.74 14.49
C ASP A 107 14.82 0.70 12.96
N TYR A 108 14.06 -0.19 12.30
CA TYR A 108 13.97 -0.19 10.84
C TYR A 108 13.45 1.14 10.30
N LYS A 109 12.38 1.68 10.89
CA LYS A 109 11.79 2.95 10.44
C LYS A 109 12.75 4.11 10.56
N THR A 110 13.47 4.21 11.69
CA THR A 110 14.45 5.27 11.95
C THR A 110 15.60 5.21 10.97
N LYS A 111 16.25 4.06 10.82
CA LYS A 111 17.36 3.88 9.88
C LYS A 111 16.93 4.08 8.43
N ARG A 112 15.79 3.56 8.03
CA ARG A 112 15.24 3.79 6.69
C ARG A 112 15.04 5.29 6.41
N THR A 113 14.52 6.05 7.37
CA THR A 113 14.32 7.50 7.22
C THR A 113 15.66 8.20 7.05
N GLN A 114 16.65 7.86 7.87
CA GLN A 114 17.99 8.40 7.74
C GLN A 114 18.61 8.13 6.35
N HIS A 115 18.56 6.89 5.88
CA HIS A 115 19.07 6.54 4.54
C HIS A 115 18.26 7.22 3.42
N GLN A 116 16.99 7.46 3.61
CA GLN A 116 16.17 8.20 2.64
C GLN A 116 16.60 9.66 2.57
N GLU A 117 16.89 10.32 3.69
CA GLU A 117 17.39 11.68 3.77
C GLU A 117 18.78 11.78 3.14
N GLU A 118 19.69 10.86 3.48
CA GLU A 118 21.03 10.79 2.87
C GLU A 118 20.98 10.65 1.34
N LEU A 119 20.06 9.82 0.81
CA LEU A 119 19.84 9.69 -0.63
C LEU A 119 19.25 10.95 -1.26
N GLN A 120 18.32 11.61 -0.58
CA GLN A 120 17.75 12.86 -1.06
C GLN A 120 18.80 13.95 -1.17
N ASP A 121 19.67 14.07 -0.17
CA ASP A 121 20.79 15.03 -0.16
C ASP A 121 21.79 14.71 -1.26
N LEU A 122 22.13 13.43 -1.45
CA LEU A 122 23.04 12.98 -2.51
C LEU A 122 22.49 13.32 -3.92
N LEU A 123 21.18 13.27 -4.09
CA LEU A 123 20.49 13.51 -5.36
C LEU A 123 20.06 14.96 -5.56
N ALA A 124 20.25 15.84 -4.58
CA ALA A 124 19.73 17.21 -4.61
C ALA A 124 20.19 17.99 -5.86
N ASP A 125 21.46 17.85 -6.25
CA ASP A 125 22.04 18.55 -7.39
C ASP A 125 21.92 17.78 -8.72
N ASN A 126 21.45 16.54 -8.69
CA ASN A 126 21.47 15.66 -9.87
C ASN A 126 20.55 16.15 -10.98
N GLY A 127 19.42 16.77 -10.63
CA GLY A 127 18.50 17.38 -11.59
C GLY A 127 19.20 18.45 -12.42
N GLN A 128 19.83 19.40 -11.76
CA GLN A 128 20.56 20.48 -12.41
C GLN A 128 21.75 19.99 -13.22
N LYS A 129 22.57 19.09 -12.66
CA LYS A 129 23.71 18.48 -13.37
C LYS A 129 23.26 17.76 -14.64
N ARG A 130 22.15 17.02 -14.56
CA ARG A 130 21.60 16.32 -15.72
C ARG A 130 21.06 17.28 -16.77
N LEU A 131 20.32 18.32 -16.36
CA LEU A 131 19.84 19.36 -17.27
C LEU A 131 20.98 20.04 -18.03
N VAL A 132 22.04 20.44 -17.31
CA VAL A 132 23.22 21.06 -17.93
C VAL A 132 23.88 20.08 -18.92
N SER A 133 24.05 18.82 -18.54
CA SER A 133 24.63 17.81 -19.43
C SER A 133 23.79 17.61 -20.70
N ILE A 134 22.47 17.50 -20.59
CA ILE A 134 21.58 17.33 -21.75
C ILE A 134 21.62 18.58 -22.64
N LYS A 135 21.55 19.79 -22.06
CA LYS A 135 21.63 21.06 -22.83
C LYS A 135 22.95 21.21 -23.53
N THR A 136 24.07 20.91 -22.87
CA THR A 136 25.42 20.99 -23.49
C THR A 136 25.52 20.03 -24.66
N ASN A 137 25.14 18.78 -24.49
CA ASN A 137 25.20 17.78 -25.55
C ASN A 137 24.23 18.10 -26.70
N GLY A 138 23.03 18.54 -26.37
CA GLY A 138 22.03 18.96 -27.35
C GLY A 138 22.47 20.18 -28.17
N GLN A 139 23.04 21.17 -27.52
CA GLN A 139 23.60 22.36 -28.20
C GLN A 139 24.72 21.99 -29.13
N LYS A 140 25.66 21.11 -28.71
CA LYS A 140 26.74 20.62 -29.58
C LYS A 140 26.20 19.96 -30.85
N SER A 141 25.22 19.06 -30.69
CA SER A 141 24.56 18.37 -31.83
C SER A 141 23.81 19.33 -32.75
N LEU A 142 23.18 20.39 -32.18
CA LEU A 142 22.52 21.41 -32.96
C LEU A 142 23.53 22.29 -33.73
N GLU A 143 24.66 22.61 -33.14
CA GLU A 143 25.73 23.38 -33.80
C GLU A 143 26.29 22.57 -34.98
N GLU A 144 26.62 21.29 -34.77
CA GLU A 144 27.05 20.39 -35.86
C GLU A 144 26.00 20.29 -36.98
N GLY A 145 24.72 20.22 -36.63
CA GLY A 145 23.63 20.21 -37.63
C GLY A 145 23.50 21.53 -38.38
N LYS A 146 23.66 22.67 -37.72
CA LYS A 146 23.64 24.00 -38.35
C LYS A 146 24.84 24.20 -39.32
N GLU A 147 26.04 23.73 -38.95
CA GLU A 147 27.21 23.77 -39.86
C GLU A 147 26.99 22.92 -41.11
N GLN A 148 26.40 21.72 -40.96
CA GLN A 148 26.05 20.86 -42.09
C GLN A 148 24.99 21.52 -42.99
N LEU A 149 23.95 22.12 -42.41
CA LEU A 149 22.93 22.86 -43.13
C LEU A 149 23.53 24.03 -43.90
N GLN A 150 24.38 24.85 -43.28
CA GLN A 150 25.05 25.98 -43.91
C GLN A 150 25.93 25.55 -45.10
N THR A 151 26.63 24.42 -44.93
CA THR A 151 27.44 23.85 -46.02
C THR A 151 26.56 23.38 -47.19
N ALA A 152 25.43 22.75 -46.90
CA ALA A 152 24.49 22.29 -47.88
C ALA A 152 23.76 23.44 -48.58
N GLU A 153 23.39 24.50 -47.87
CA GLU A 153 22.83 25.77 -48.42
C GLU A 153 23.80 26.44 -49.37
N SER A 154 25.10 26.51 -49.03
CA SER A 154 26.15 27.05 -49.87
C SER A 154 26.35 26.23 -51.18
N ASN A 155 26.29 24.88 -51.06
CA ASN A 155 26.35 24.00 -52.24
C ASN A 155 25.12 24.16 -53.15
N LEU A 156 23.93 24.32 -52.58
CA LEU A 156 22.70 24.59 -53.31
C LEU A 156 22.80 25.91 -54.09
N GLU A 157 23.28 26.98 -53.46
CA GLU A 157 23.44 28.31 -54.07
C GLU A 157 24.46 28.25 -55.21
N ASN A 158 25.60 27.60 -55.02
CA ASN A 158 26.57 27.33 -56.08
C ASN A 158 25.95 26.53 -57.25
N GLY A 159 25.12 25.51 -56.93
CA GLY A 159 24.39 24.74 -57.92
C GLY A 159 23.37 25.58 -58.72
N LYS A 160 22.61 26.47 -58.05
CA LYS A 160 21.71 27.41 -58.69
C LYS A 160 22.44 28.39 -59.65
N SER A 161 23.57 28.95 -59.19
CA SER A 161 24.38 29.84 -60.02
C SER A 161 24.94 29.13 -61.26
N GLN A 162 25.41 27.87 -61.13
CA GLN A 162 25.85 27.08 -62.27
C GLN A 162 24.70 26.76 -63.25
N LEU A 163 23.51 26.53 -62.71
CA LEU A 163 22.29 26.28 -63.50
C LEU A 163 21.91 27.52 -64.33
N GLU A 164 21.89 28.72 -63.73
CA GLU A 164 21.63 30.00 -64.39
C GLU A 164 22.61 30.29 -65.50
N GLN A 165 23.92 30.06 -65.23
CA GLN A 165 24.96 30.19 -66.23
C GLN A 165 24.75 29.22 -67.41
N ALA A 166 24.39 27.96 -67.10
CA ALA A 166 24.11 26.98 -68.14
C ALA A 166 22.85 27.32 -68.95
N GLU A 167 21.78 27.78 -68.29
CA GLU A 167 20.55 28.30 -68.97
C GLU A 167 20.88 29.46 -69.91
N SER A 168 21.68 30.41 -69.45
CA SER A 168 22.12 31.56 -70.26
C SER A 168 22.93 31.14 -71.49
N ARG A 169 23.90 30.22 -71.29
CA ARG A 169 24.68 29.65 -72.41
C ARG A 169 23.82 28.93 -73.41
N LEU A 170 22.91 28.12 -72.95
CA LEU A 170 22.01 27.37 -73.77
C LEU A 170 21.11 28.28 -74.60
N LYS A 171 20.58 29.37 -74.05
CA LYS A 171 19.81 30.39 -74.73
C LYS A 171 20.61 31.06 -75.86
N THR A 172 21.87 31.43 -75.58
CA THR A 172 22.77 32.00 -76.58
C THR A 172 23.05 31.02 -77.71
N GLN A 173 23.27 29.72 -77.41
CA GLN A 173 23.45 28.69 -78.41
C GLN A 173 22.20 28.45 -79.26
N GLU A 174 21.02 28.56 -78.65
CA GLU A 174 19.74 28.47 -79.35
C GLU A 174 19.54 29.62 -80.37
N GLU A 175 19.88 30.82 -79.94
CA GLU A 175 19.85 32.03 -80.79
C GLU A 175 20.84 31.90 -81.97
N GLN A 176 22.03 31.37 -81.72
CA GLN A 176 23.04 31.12 -82.73
C GLN A 176 22.60 29.99 -83.71
N ALA A 177 21.98 28.94 -83.16
CA ALA A 177 21.53 27.82 -84.01
C ALA A 177 20.43 28.20 -85.02
N THR A 178 19.58 29.16 -84.65
CA THR A 178 18.53 29.68 -85.57
C THR A 178 19.09 30.35 -86.83
N ALA A 179 20.32 30.85 -86.79
CA ALA A 179 21.00 31.49 -87.92
C ALA A 179 21.78 30.59 -88.84
N LEU A 180 21.84 29.26 -88.54
CA LEU A 180 22.63 28.30 -89.29
C LEU A 180 21.85 27.64 -90.45
N PRO A 181 22.50 27.30 -91.60
CA PRO A 181 21.88 26.54 -92.74
C PRO A 181 21.74 25.05 -92.37
N GLU A 182 20.69 24.42 -93.05
CA GLU A 182 20.53 22.95 -93.01
C GLU A 182 21.70 22.26 -93.77
N PRO A 183 22.27 21.10 -93.25
CA PRO A 183 21.83 20.19 -92.18
C PRO A 183 22.49 20.46 -90.81
N GLN A 184 23.33 21.42 -90.68
CA GLN A 184 24.02 21.76 -89.41
C GLN A 184 23.07 22.17 -88.26
N LYS A 185 21.99 22.84 -88.64
CA LYS A 185 20.94 23.25 -87.74
C LYS A 185 20.30 22.05 -87.02
N SER A 186 19.88 21.00 -87.75
CA SER A 186 19.26 19.80 -87.17
C SER A 186 20.15 19.05 -86.22
N GLN A 187 21.47 19.00 -86.47
CA GLN A 187 22.41 18.33 -85.55
C GLN A 187 22.58 19.10 -84.23
N ILE A 188 22.62 20.41 -84.34
CA ILE A 188 22.73 21.28 -83.11
C ILE A 188 21.41 21.29 -82.32
N GLU A 189 20.23 21.27 -83.06
CA GLU A 189 18.95 21.16 -82.36
C GLU A 189 18.83 19.85 -81.53
N GLY A 190 19.34 18.70 -82.06
CA GLY A 190 19.36 17.45 -81.33
C GLY A 190 20.25 17.51 -80.04
N GLN A 191 21.37 18.25 -80.07
CA GLN A 191 22.22 18.47 -78.91
C GLN A 191 21.57 19.43 -77.90
N LEU A 192 20.90 20.47 -78.37
CA LEU A 192 20.15 21.42 -77.55
C LEU A 192 19.00 20.78 -76.82
N ILE A 193 18.26 19.86 -77.44
CA ILE A 193 17.18 19.12 -76.76
C ILE A 193 17.73 18.29 -75.62
N LYS A 194 18.83 17.54 -75.82
CA LYS A 194 19.46 16.78 -74.70
C LYS A 194 19.93 17.63 -73.61
N ALA A 195 20.58 18.77 -73.96
CA ALA A 195 21.06 19.73 -72.92
C ALA A 195 19.92 20.35 -72.12
N LYS A 196 18.76 20.62 -72.79
CA LYS A 196 17.52 21.06 -72.08
C LYS A 196 16.99 20.02 -71.13
N GLU A 197 16.95 18.76 -71.53
CA GLU A 197 16.51 17.65 -70.66
C GLU A 197 17.42 17.47 -69.44
N GLU A 198 18.75 17.53 -69.66
CA GLU A 198 19.71 17.48 -68.55
C GLU A 198 19.56 18.64 -67.59
N LEU A 199 19.33 19.86 -68.10
CA LEU A 199 19.12 21.06 -67.32
C LEU A 199 17.79 20.97 -66.53
N ALA A 200 16.71 20.50 -67.16
CA ALA A 200 15.44 20.26 -66.45
C ALA A 200 15.59 19.27 -65.32
N THR A 201 16.31 18.17 -65.53
CA THR A 201 16.58 17.19 -64.47
C THR A 201 17.43 17.76 -63.33
N LYS A 202 18.43 18.57 -63.66
CA LYS A 202 19.22 19.28 -62.61
C LYS A 202 18.38 20.29 -61.84
N LYS A 203 17.50 21.02 -62.52
CA LYS A 203 16.58 21.97 -61.87
C LYS A 203 15.64 21.30 -60.90
N GLU A 204 15.08 20.14 -61.29
CA GLU A 204 14.21 19.35 -60.42
C GLU A 204 14.96 18.84 -59.20
N LYS A 205 16.18 18.32 -59.39
CA LYS A 205 17.02 17.87 -58.27
C LYS A 205 17.36 19.01 -57.28
N LEU A 206 17.70 20.20 -57.78
CA LEU A 206 17.98 21.35 -56.96
C LEU A 206 16.73 21.83 -56.20
N ALA A 207 15.54 21.81 -56.83
CA ALA A 207 14.29 22.13 -56.14
C ALA A 207 13.95 21.12 -55.06
N GLN A 208 14.19 19.83 -55.32
CA GLN A 208 14.02 18.80 -54.28
C GLN A 208 14.99 19.02 -53.08
N THR A 209 16.26 19.28 -53.37
CA THR A 209 17.28 19.58 -52.34
C THR A 209 16.89 20.81 -51.52
N GLU A 210 16.40 21.86 -52.15
CA GLU A 210 15.92 23.06 -51.46
C GLU A 210 14.76 22.76 -50.49
N SER A 211 13.78 21.96 -50.95
CA SER A 211 12.68 21.51 -50.10
C SER A 211 13.15 20.69 -48.92
N ASP A 212 14.11 19.79 -49.12
CA ASP A 212 14.63 18.93 -48.04
C ASP A 212 15.47 19.75 -47.03
N LEU A 213 16.26 20.72 -47.50
CA LEU A 213 16.98 21.65 -46.62
C LEU A 213 16.04 22.52 -45.78
N THR A 214 14.94 22.98 -46.38
CA THR A 214 13.90 23.74 -45.67
C THR A 214 13.30 22.93 -44.52
N LYS A 215 12.95 21.66 -44.79
CA LYS A 215 12.44 20.75 -43.75
C LYS A 215 13.47 20.48 -42.65
N GLU A 216 14.73 20.33 -43.02
CA GLU A 216 15.78 20.09 -42.02
C GLU A 216 16.04 21.32 -41.13
N LYS A 217 15.95 22.52 -41.72
CA LYS A 217 15.99 23.77 -40.97
C LYS A 217 14.87 23.89 -39.95
N GLU A 218 13.62 23.61 -40.38
CA GLU A 218 12.48 23.59 -39.46
C GLU A 218 12.66 22.60 -38.31
N LYS A 219 13.18 21.41 -38.61
CA LYS A 219 13.49 20.43 -37.56
C LYS A 219 14.57 20.90 -36.56
N LEU A 220 15.62 21.57 -37.06
CA LEU A 220 16.67 22.11 -36.18
C LEU A 220 16.12 23.24 -35.31
N GLU A 221 15.27 24.12 -35.86
CA GLU A 221 14.61 25.18 -35.09
C GLU A 221 13.69 24.57 -34.01
N GLN A 222 12.93 23.55 -34.35
CA GLN A 222 12.07 22.87 -33.39
C GLN A 222 12.89 22.17 -32.27
N ARG A 223 13.98 21.48 -32.61
CA ARG A 223 14.89 20.88 -31.62
C ARG A 223 15.53 21.92 -30.71
N GLN A 224 15.88 23.08 -31.25
CA GLN A 224 16.40 24.21 -30.45
C GLN A 224 15.35 24.66 -29.42
N LYS A 225 14.10 24.84 -29.87
CA LYS A 225 13.00 25.25 -28.99
C LYS A 225 12.73 24.19 -27.90
N GLU A 226 12.69 22.93 -28.26
CA GLU A 226 12.53 21.81 -27.29
C GLU A 226 13.65 21.80 -26.26
N LEU A 227 14.90 22.07 -26.68
CA LEU A 227 16.06 22.13 -25.79
C LEU A 227 16.00 23.33 -24.84
N ASP A 228 15.52 24.48 -25.30
CA ASP A 228 15.40 25.70 -24.51
C ASP A 228 14.27 25.56 -23.46
N GLU A 229 13.16 24.90 -23.83
CA GLU A 229 12.01 24.64 -22.96
C GLU A 229 12.23 23.46 -22.01
N LEU A 230 13.37 22.75 -22.09
CA LEU A 230 13.62 21.57 -21.27
C LEU A 230 13.67 21.94 -19.77
N ALA A 231 12.73 21.37 -19.01
CA ALA A 231 12.65 21.56 -17.56
C ALA A 231 13.67 20.68 -16.81
N GLU A 232 14.03 21.09 -15.61
CA GLU A 232 14.91 20.34 -14.74
C GLU A 232 14.30 18.98 -14.35
N PRO A 233 14.97 17.84 -14.58
CA PRO A 233 14.52 16.54 -14.13
C PRO A 233 14.47 16.48 -12.62
N LYS A 234 13.36 15.99 -12.07
CA LYS A 234 13.19 15.81 -10.63
C LYS A 234 13.45 14.37 -10.24
N TYR A 235 14.33 14.19 -9.25
CA TYR A 235 14.61 12.90 -8.65
C TYR A 235 13.76 12.74 -7.38
N HIS A 236 13.03 11.65 -7.28
CA HIS A 236 12.19 11.35 -6.12
C HIS A 236 12.71 10.10 -5.44
N VAL A 237 12.94 10.17 -4.13
CA VAL A 237 13.32 9.02 -3.31
C VAL A 237 12.08 8.49 -2.62
N TYR A 238 11.69 7.28 -3.00
CA TYR A 238 10.53 6.60 -2.45
C TYR A 238 10.96 5.44 -1.55
N ASN A 239 10.20 5.20 -0.52
CA ASN A 239 10.27 3.95 0.23
C ASN A 239 9.07 3.06 -0.16
N ARG A 240 8.97 1.85 0.41
CA ARG A 240 7.90 0.89 0.10
C ARG A 240 6.48 1.42 0.37
N GLN A 241 6.32 2.41 1.24
CA GLN A 241 5.03 3.00 1.58
C GLN A 241 4.65 4.17 0.68
N THR A 242 5.65 4.90 0.16
CA THR A 242 5.44 6.14 -0.60
C THR A 242 5.62 5.98 -2.09
N MET A 243 6.17 4.84 -2.55
CA MET A 243 6.35 4.59 -3.99
C MET A 243 4.99 4.44 -4.70
N PRO A 244 4.89 4.86 -5.97
CA PRO A 244 3.73 4.53 -6.80
C PRO A 244 3.51 3.01 -6.84
N GLY A 245 2.29 2.55 -6.47
CA GLY A 245 2.01 1.12 -6.28
C GLY A 245 2.28 0.60 -4.87
N GLY A 246 2.82 1.40 -3.96
CA GLY A 246 3.09 1.04 -2.57
C GLY A 246 1.85 1.03 -1.65
N GLN A 247 0.66 1.36 -2.16
CA GLN A 247 -0.58 1.41 -1.39
C GLN A 247 -0.87 0.11 -0.64
N GLY A 248 -0.61 -1.04 -1.27
CA GLY A 248 -0.79 -2.34 -0.62
C GLY A 248 0.06 -2.51 0.63
N TYR A 249 1.30 -2.02 0.61
CA TYR A 249 2.18 -2.03 1.77
C TYR A 249 1.67 -1.09 2.88
N LEU A 250 1.20 0.09 2.51
CA LEU A 250 0.60 1.04 3.45
C LEU A 250 -0.68 0.48 4.08
N MET A 251 -1.56 -0.13 3.29
CA MET A 251 -2.77 -0.79 3.78
C MET A 251 -2.45 -1.92 4.76
N TYR A 252 -1.47 -2.77 4.44
CA TYR A 252 -1.02 -3.82 5.36
C TYR A 252 -0.47 -3.26 6.67
N SER A 253 0.37 -2.23 6.59
CA SER A 253 0.93 -1.53 7.76
C SER A 253 -0.16 -0.93 8.64
N ASN A 254 -1.14 -0.26 8.04
CA ASN A 254 -2.26 0.36 8.74
C ASN A 254 -3.18 -0.69 9.38
N ALA A 255 -3.51 -1.77 8.66
CA ALA A 255 -4.30 -2.87 9.18
C ALA A 255 -3.60 -3.54 10.38
N SER A 256 -2.30 -3.82 10.26
CA SER A 256 -1.49 -4.36 11.35
C SER A 256 -1.47 -3.43 12.59
N SER A 257 -1.32 -2.12 12.37
CA SER A 257 -1.36 -1.11 13.43
C SER A 257 -2.72 -1.02 14.11
N SER A 258 -3.81 -1.06 13.33
CA SER A 258 -5.18 -1.05 13.84
C SER A 258 -5.46 -2.28 14.70
N ILE A 259 -5.04 -3.48 14.24
CA ILE A 259 -5.18 -4.72 15.03
C ILE A 259 -4.39 -4.63 16.33
N ARG A 260 -3.17 -4.11 16.30
CA ARG A 260 -2.36 -3.90 17.51
C ARG A 260 -3.09 -2.99 18.49
N SER A 261 -3.68 -1.90 18.04
CA SER A 261 -4.43 -0.96 18.88
C SER A 261 -5.66 -1.60 19.51
N VAL A 262 -6.43 -2.34 18.71
CA VAL A 262 -7.58 -3.13 19.18
C VAL A 262 -7.12 -4.20 20.16
N GLY A 263 -6.06 -4.94 19.84
CA GLY A 263 -5.50 -5.99 20.68
C GLY A 263 -4.98 -5.50 22.03
N ASN A 264 -4.65 -4.23 22.18
CA ASN A 264 -4.25 -3.64 23.46
C ASN A 264 -5.45 -3.21 24.34
N ILE A 265 -6.54 -2.75 23.74
CA ILE A 265 -7.69 -2.20 24.47
C ILE A 265 -8.71 -3.28 24.82
N PHE A 266 -9.03 -4.16 23.90
CA PHE A 266 -10.07 -5.18 24.07
C PHE A 266 -9.83 -6.11 25.26
N PRO A 267 -8.62 -6.66 25.50
CA PRO A 267 -8.37 -7.52 26.66
C PRO A 267 -8.66 -6.83 27.98
N VAL A 268 -8.34 -5.55 28.13
CA VAL A 268 -8.59 -4.81 29.38
C VAL A 268 -10.08 -4.78 29.70
N VAL A 269 -10.92 -4.47 28.69
CA VAL A 269 -12.38 -4.45 28.86
C VAL A 269 -12.91 -5.85 29.14
N LEU A 270 -12.45 -6.86 28.41
CA LEU A 270 -12.89 -8.26 28.60
C LEU A 270 -12.52 -8.79 29.99
N TYR A 271 -11.29 -8.55 30.46
CA TYR A 271 -10.88 -8.98 31.80
C TYR A 271 -11.61 -8.21 32.91
N MET A 272 -11.98 -6.95 32.69
CA MET A 272 -12.81 -6.19 33.62
C MET A 272 -14.22 -6.81 33.72
N VAL A 273 -14.83 -7.16 32.60
CA VAL A 273 -16.13 -7.86 32.58
C VAL A 273 -16.01 -9.23 33.25
N ALA A 274 -14.95 -10.00 32.94
CA ALA A 274 -14.68 -11.29 33.56
C ALA A 274 -14.56 -11.17 35.09
N ALA A 275 -13.84 -10.17 35.60
CA ALA A 275 -13.71 -9.90 37.03
C ALA A 275 -15.07 -9.59 37.69
N MET A 276 -15.92 -8.81 37.02
CA MET A 276 -17.28 -8.50 37.52
C MET A 276 -18.18 -9.75 37.56
N VAL A 277 -18.13 -10.57 36.52
CA VAL A 277 -18.88 -11.84 36.46
C VAL A 277 -18.38 -12.77 37.58
N THR A 278 -17.04 -12.92 37.73
CA THR A 278 -16.45 -13.72 38.79
C THR A 278 -16.86 -13.23 40.17
N PHE A 279 -16.82 -11.92 40.38
CA PHE A 279 -17.25 -11.33 41.65
C PHE A 279 -18.72 -11.69 41.98
N THR A 280 -19.61 -11.57 41.01
CA THR A 280 -21.04 -11.89 41.19
C THR A 280 -21.25 -13.38 41.47
N THR A 281 -20.59 -14.24 40.70
CA THR A 281 -20.68 -15.69 40.83
C THR A 281 -20.08 -16.15 42.16
N MET A 282 -18.94 -15.59 42.56
CA MET A 282 -18.32 -15.92 43.85
C MET A 282 -19.15 -15.44 45.03
N THR A 283 -19.80 -14.28 44.95
CA THR A 283 -20.71 -13.82 45.98
C THR A 283 -21.83 -14.84 46.20
N ARG A 284 -22.43 -15.33 45.13
CA ARG A 284 -23.46 -16.34 45.20
C ARG A 284 -22.91 -17.68 45.75
N PHE A 285 -21.77 -18.12 45.25
CA PHE A 285 -21.16 -19.37 45.67
C PHE A 285 -20.77 -19.37 47.15
N VAL A 286 -20.20 -18.27 47.65
CA VAL A 286 -19.88 -18.10 49.08
C VAL A 286 -21.16 -18.02 49.95
N ASP A 287 -22.22 -17.35 49.47
CA ASP A 287 -23.53 -17.31 50.16
C ASP A 287 -24.16 -18.72 50.28
N GLU A 288 -24.09 -19.52 49.21
CA GLU A 288 -24.61 -20.93 49.23
C GLU A 288 -23.76 -21.83 50.14
N GLU A 289 -22.46 -21.64 50.21
CA GLU A 289 -21.55 -22.44 51.06
C GLU A 289 -21.36 -21.88 52.49
N ARG A 290 -22.09 -20.83 52.84
CA ARG A 290 -21.92 -20.09 54.14
C ARG A 290 -22.11 -21.02 55.35
N THR A 291 -23.11 -21.88 55.34
CA THR A 291 -23.39 -22.83 56.44
C THR A 291 -22.25 -23.87 56.56
N ASN A 292 -21.78 -24.40 55.47
CA ASN A 292 -20.65 -25.35 55.47
C ASN A 292 -19.37 -24.66 56.03
N ALA A 293 -19.10 -23.41 55.64
CA ALA A 293 -18.00 -22.64 56.16
C ALA A 293 -18.14 -22.37 57.67
N GLY A 294 -19.38 -22.15 58.15
CA GLY A 294 -19.68 -22.04 59.60
C GLY A 294 -19.40 -23.32 60.35
N ILE A 295 -19.73 -24.49 59.81
CA ILE A 295 -19.44 -25.82 60.38
C ILE A 295 -17.89 -26.02 60.46
N PHE A 296 -17.13 -25.74 59.40
CA PHE A 296 -15.67 -25.86 59.42
C PHE A 296 -15.03 -24.94 60.48
N LYS A 297 -15.52 -23.69 60.65
CA LYS A 297 -15.08 -22.80 61.70
C LYS A 297 -15.36 -23.34 63.09
N ALA A 298 -16.56 -23.92 63.30
CA ALA A 298 -16.94 -24.52 64.56
C ALA A 298 -16.05 -25.75 64.91
N LEU A 299 -15.57 -26.47 63.87
CA LEU A 299 -14.59 -27.57 64.00
C LEU A 299 -13.14 -27.09 64.19
N GLY A 300 -12.87 -25.78 64.24
CA GLY A 300 -11.55 -25.22 64.51
C GLY A 300 -10.66 -24.97 63.28
N TYR A 301 -11.20 -25.06 62.05
CA TYR A 301 -10.46 -24.70 60.83
C TYR A 301 -10.15 -23.18 60.80
N ARG A 302 -8.97 -22.83 60.30
CA ARG A 302 -8.58 -21.41 60.15
C ARG A 302 -9.37 -20.77 59.00
N ASN A 303 -9.66 -19.46 59.13
CA ASN A 303 -10.30 -18.70 58.06
C ASN A 303 -9.55 -18.80 56.72
N GLN A 304 -8.22 -18.90 56.76
CA GLN A 304 -7.39 -19.05 55.56
C GLN A 304 -7.67 -20.36 54.79
N ASP A 305 -7.89 -21.46 55.51
CA ASP A 305 -8.14 -22.79 54.95
C ASP A 305 -9.52 -22.81 54.27
N ILE A 306 -10.51 -22.16 54.84
CA ILE A 306 -11.86 -22.05 54.29
C ILE A 306 -11.85 -21.14 53.03
N VAL A 307 -11.15 -20.00 53.08
CA VAL A 307 -11.01 -19.07 51.94
C VAL A 307 -10.22 -19.71 50.81
N ALA A 308 -9.21 -20.56 51.12
CA ALA A 308 -8.40 -21.25 50.15
C ALA A 308 -9.21 -22.09 49.14
N LYS A 309 -10.36 -22.67 49.55
CA LYS A 309 -11.31 -23.39 48.66
C LYS A 309 -11.77 -22.49 47.52
N PHE A 310 -12.15 -21.27 47.79
CA PHE A 310 -12.67 -20.32 46.80
C PHE A 310 -11.56 -19.76 45.94
N ILE A 311 -10.39 -19.52 46.50
CA ILE A 311 -9.18 -19.14 45.76
C ILE A 311 -8.78 -20.21 44.78
N LEU A 312 -8.75 -21.49 45.20
CA LEU A 312 -8.42 -22.62 44.35
C LEU A 312 -9.41 -22.76 43.21
N TYR A 313 -10.69 -22.56 43.44
CA TYR A 313 -11.71 -22.55 42.38
C TYR A 313 -11.42 -21.46 41.35
N GLY A 314 -11.19 -20.21 41.78
CA GLY A 314 -10.85 -19.11 40.89
C GLY A 314 -9.55 -19.35 40.13
N PHE A 315 -8.55 -19.91 40.78
CA PHE A 315 -7.26 -20.28 40.18
C PHE A 315 -7.41 -21.34 39.08
N LEU A 316 -8.10 -22.43 39.38
CA LEU A 316 -8.33 -23.52 38.41
C LEU A 316 -9.16 -23.02 37.21
N ALA A 317 -10.27 -22.34 37.48
CA ALA A 317 -11.11 -21.79 36.42
C ALA A 317 -10.34 -20.81 35.53
N GLY A 318 -9.56 -19.89 36.11
CA GLY A 318 -8.74 -18.94 35.37
C GLY A 318 -7.65 -19.63 34.55
N THR A 319 -6.98 -20.63 35.13
CA THR A 319 -5.90 -21.36 34.45
C THR A 319 -6.44 -22.17 33.26
N VAL A 320 -7.48 -22.97 33.48
CA VAL A 320 -8.09 -23.78 32.43
C VAL A 320 -8.67 -22.90 31.32
N GLY A 321 -9.37 -21.82 31.70
CA GLY A 321 -9.88 -20.83 30.75
C GLY A 321 -8.78 -20.18 29.91
N THR A 322 -7.65 -19.86 30.52
CA THR A 322 -6.51 -19.27 29.80
C THR A 322 -5.88 -20.25 28.82
N ILE A 323 -5.69 -21.51 29.23
CA ILE A 323 -5.13 -22.54 28.34
C ILE A 323 -6.04 -22.72 27.09
N ILE A 324 -7.32 -22.93 27.31
CA ILE A 324 -8.29 -23.10 26.21
C ILE A 324 -8.32 -21.83 25.35
N GLY A 325 -8.41 -20.65 25.97
CA GLY A 325 -8.46 -19.36 25.26
C GLY A 325 -7.20 -19.09 24.44
N THR A 326 -6.02 -19.43 24.96
CA THR A 326 -4.75 -19.25 24.24
C THR A 326 -4.67 -20.21 23.04
N LEU A 327 -5.08 -21.46 23.19
CA LEU A 327 -5.10 -22.43 22.09
C LEU A 327 -6.08 -22.02 20.98
N LEU A 328 -7.30 -21.63 21.34
CA LEU A 328 -8.28 -21.17 20.37
C LEU A 328 -7.84 -19.85 19.70
N GLY A 329 -7.27 -18.94 20.47
CA GLY A 329 -6.76 -17.66 19.94
C GLY A 329 -5.63 -17.85 18.95
N HIS A 330 -4.69 -18.75 19.28
CA HIS A 330 -3.53 -19.01 18.45
C HIS A 330 -3.89 -19.78 17.15
N TYR A 331 -4.60 -20.91 17.28
CA TYR A 331 -4.84 -21.78 16.12
C TYR A 331 -6.07 -21.41 15.28
N LEU A 332 -7.05 -20.74 15.86
CA LEU A 332 -8.29 -20.38 15.14
C LEU A 332 -8.32 -18.90 14.76
N LEU A 333 -8.20 -18.01 15.74
CA LEU A 333 -8.41 -16.58 15.49
C LEU A 333 -7.27 -15.94 14.71
N ALA A 334 -6.02 -16.32 14.98
CA ALA A 334 -4.86 -15.76 14.29
C ALA A 334 -4.91 -16.05 12.78
N GLY A 335 -5.23 -17.29 12.39
CA GLY A 335 -5.39 -17.69 11.00
C GLY A 335 -6.51 -16.91 10.30
N VAL A 336 -7.71 -16.87 10.90
CA VAL A 336 -8.87 -16.16 10.32
C VAL A 336 -8.57 -14.67 10.13
N ILE A 337 -7.98 -13.99 11.13
CA ILE A 337 -7.64 -12.57 11.04
C ILE A 337 -6.60 -12.34 9.94
N SER A 338 -5.57 -13.19 9.87
CA SER A 338 -4.55 -13.13 8.84
C SER A 338 -5.15 -13.27 7.44
N ASP A 339 -6.00 -14.28 7.23
CA ASP A 339 -6.63 -14.52 5.93
C ASP A 339 -7.52 -13.36 5.49
N VAL A 340 -8.30 -12.78 6.40
CA VAL A 340 -9.13 -11.61 6.09
C VAL A 340 -8.29 -10.41 5.65
N ILE A 341 -7.17 -10.14 6.34
CA ILE A 341 -6.30 -8.99 6.02
C ILE A 341 -5.56 -9.20 4.71
N THR A 342 -5.10 -10.41 4.46
CA THR A 342 -4.26 -10.73 3.29
C THR A 342 -5.05 -11.14 2.06
N ALA A 343 -6.37 -11.33 2.15
CA ALA A 343 -7.24 -11.79 1.04
C ALA A 343 -7.12 -10.92 -0.22
N GLY A 344 -6.92 -9.60 -0.07
CA GLY A 344 -6.73 -8.66 -1.18
C GLY A 344 -5.27 -8.39 -1.55
N MET A 345 -4.32 -9.15 -1.00
CA MET A 345 -2.88 -8.89 -1.13
C MET A 345 -2.12 -10.08 -1.73
N VAL A 346 -0.97 -9.77 -2.32
CA VAL A 346 0.01 -10.75 -2.80
C VAL A 346 0.99 -11.04 -1.65
N VAL A 347 0.48 -11.63 -0.57
CA VAL A 347 1.29 -12.02 0.58
C VAL A 347 1.18 -13.53 0.73
N GLY A 348 2.29 -14.20 0.98
CA GLY A 348 2.28 -15.65 1.27
C GLY A 348 1.48 -15.98 2.52
N LYS A 349 1.27 -17.27 2.78
CA LYS A 349 0.63 -17.72 4.02
C LYS A 349 1.41 -17.18 5.22
N SER A 350 0.69 -16.64 6.21
CA SER A 350 1.29 -16.17 7.46
C SER A 350 1.91 -17.34 8.21
N GLN A 351 3.08 -17.10 8.79
CA GLN A 351 3.69 -18.04 9.70
C GLN A 351 3.23 -17.71 11.11
N GLU A 352 2.66 -18.69 11.79
CA GLU A 352 2.18 -18.53 13.15
C GLU A 352 3.33 -18.78 14.14
N TYR A 353 3.63 -17.76 14.94
CA TYR A 353 4.62 -17.85 16.01
C TYR A 353 3.94 -17.81 17.36
N PHE A 354 4.27 -18.74 18.26
CA PHE A 354 3.75 -18.75 19.61
C PHE A 354 4.57 -17.83 20.52
N TYR A 355 3.92 -16.79 21.05
CA TYR A 355 4.55 -15.81 21.91
C TYR A 355 4.29 -16.08 23.39
N TRP A 356 5.23 -16.73 24.07
CA TRP A 356 5.15 -17.07 25.49
C TRP A 356 4.90 -15.86 26.39
N SER A 357 5.48 -14.71 26.09
CA SER A 357 5.31 -13.47 26.87
C SER A 357 3.85 -13.01 26.95
N TYR A 358 3.12 -13.06 25.84
CA TYR A 358 1.69 -12.70 25.81
C TYR A 358 0.83 -13.76 26.49
N SER A 359 1.17 -15.03 26.40
CA SER A 359 0.46 -16.12 27.07
C SER A 359 0.63 -16.03 28.60
N LEU A 360 1.82 -15.71 29.08
CA LEU A 360 2.07 -15.48 30.51
C LEU A 360 1.35 -14.22 31.02
N LEU A 361 1.33 -13.14 30.23
CA LEU A 361 0.57 -11.93 30.56
C LEU A 361 -0.94 -12.24 30.67
N ALA A 362 -1.48 -12.99 29.70
CA ALA A 362 -2.88 -13.40 29.71
C ALA A 362 -3.21 -14.24 30.96
N LEU A 363 -2.31 -15.17 31.35
CA LEU A 363 -2.45 -15.96 32.55
C LEU A 363 -2.47 -15.10 33.83
N ALA A 364 -1.55 -14.13 33.93
CA ALA A 364 -1.49 -13.21 35.06
C ALA A 364 -2.77 -12.36 35.15
N LEU A 365 -3.24 -11.80 34.03
CA LEU A 365 -4.50 -11.04 33.97
C LEU A 365 -5.71 -11.90 34.31
N SER A 366 -5.73 -13.16 33.86
CA SER A 366 -6.77 -14.11 34.21
C SER A 366 -6.81 -14.39 35.72
N TRP A 367 -5.66 -14.59 36.36
CA TRP A 367 -5.60 -14.77 37.81
C TRP A 367 -6.04 -13.51 38.57
N VAL A 368 -5.66 -12.33 38.12
CA VAL A 368 -6.13 -11.07 38.70
C VAL A 368 -7.65 -10.96 38.58
N SER A 369 -8.23 -11.32 37.44
CA SER A 369 -9.69 -11.21 37.23
C SER A 369 -10.50 -12.33 37.89
N SER A 370 -9.90 -13.47 38.24
CA SER A 370 -10.62 -14.62 38.85
C SER A 370 -10.29 -14.80 40.34
N VAL A 371 -9.01 -14.81 40.70
CA VAL A 371 -8.57 -15.10 42.06
C VAL A 371 -8.80 -13.92 42.99
N LEU A 372 -8.50 -12.69 42.53
CA LEU A 372 -8.68 -11.49 43.38
C LEU A 372 -10.14 -11.27 43.78
N PRO A 373 -11.14 -11.31 42.87
CA PRO A 373 -12.54 -11.23 43.28
C PRO A 373 -12.96 -12.38 44.20
N ALA A 374 -12.51 -13.61 43.93
CA ALA A 374 -12.82 -14.75 44.80
C ALA A 374 -12.27 -14.55 46.23
N TYR A 375 -11.03 -14.09 46.35
CA TYR A 375 -10.44 -13.77 47.63
C TYR A 375 -11.19 -12.67 48.37
N LEU A 376 -11.47 -11.55 47.71
CA LEU A 376 -12.15 -10.39 48.33
C LEU A 376 -13.56 -10.74 48.82
N VAL A 377 -14.31 -11.49 48.01
CA VAL A 377 -15.66 -11.93 48.39
C VAL A 377 -15.60 -12.92 49.54
N ALA A 378 -14.79 -13.98 49.40
CA ALA A 378 -14.68 -14.99 50.45
C ALA A 378 -14.21 -14.39 51.79
N ARG A 379 -13.19 -13.54 51.77
CA ARG A 379 -12.71 -12.86 52.99
C ARG A 379 -13.79 -11.99 53.61
N ARG A 380 -14.57 -11.25 52.82
CA ARG A 380 -15.61 -10.35 53.32
C ARG A 380 -16.79 -11.13 53.89
N GLU A 381 -17.32 -12.10 53.17
CA GLU A 381 -18.53 -12.84 53.57
C GLU A 381 -18.28 -13.87 54.67
N LEU A 382 -17.06 -14.36 54.81
CA LEU A 382 -16.66 -15.36 55.79
C LEU A 382 -15.93 -14.76 57.04
N HIS A 383 -15.94 -13.44 57.17
CA HIS A 383 -15.33 -12.75 58.33
C HIS A 383 -16.12 -13.01 59.63
N ASP A 384 -17.43 -13.21 59.53
CA ASP A 384 -18.34 -13.41 60.64
C ASP A 384 -17.96 -14.63 61.50
N GLU A 385 -18.36 -14.63 62.76
CA GLU A 385 -18.15 -15.76 63.67
C GLU A 385 -18.94 -17.02 63.26
N ALA A 386 -18.49 -18.19 63.68
CA ALA A 386 -19.10 -19.49 63.34
C ALA A 386 -20.61 -19.51 63.62
N ALA A 387 -21.03 -18.99 64.79
CA ALA A 387 -22.46 -18.95 65.18
C ALA A 387 -23.31 -18.06 64.25
N GLN A 388 -22.75 -16.94 63.73
CA GLN A 388 -23.41 -16.06 62.78
C GLN A 388 -23.47 -16.64 61.36
N LEU A 389 -22.52 -17.44 61.00
CA LEU A 389 -22.51 -18.10 59.69
C LEU A 389 -23.55 -19.26 59.58
N LEU A 390 -23.84 -19.88 60.70
CA LEU A 390 -24.86 -20.93 60.82
C LEU A 390 -26.30 -20.40 60.79
N LEU A 391 -26.49 -19.09 61.08
CA LEU A 391 -27.80 -18.45 61.03
C LEU A 391 -28.09 -17.87 59.65
N PRO A 392 -29.41 -17.83 59.24
CA PRO A 392 -29.79 -17.17 58.01
C PRO A 392 -29.31 -15.71 57.98
N LYS A 393 -28.81 -15.26 56.82
CA LYS A 393 -28.28 -13.90 56.63
C LYS A 393 -29.36 -12.87 56.99
N PRO A 394 -29.11 -11.95 57.95
CA PRO A 394 -30.10 -10.94 58.32
C PRO A 394 -30.39 -10.02 57.12
N PRO A 395 -31.62 -9.55 56.96
CA PRO A 395 -31.96 -8.65 55.87
C PRO A 395 -31.14 -7.38 55.93
N VAL A 396 -30.60 -6.93 54.81
CA VAL A 396 -29.77 -5.72 54.73
C VAL A 396 -30.54 -4.50 55.20
N LYS A 397 -30.01 -3.74 56.15
CA LYS A 397 -30.65 -2.53 56.71
C LYS A 397 -31.00 -1.57 55.58
N GLY A 398 -32.28 -1.14 55.50
CA GLY A 398 -32.79 -0.25 54.46
C GLY A 398 -32.12 1.14 54.57
N SER A 399 -31.20 1.43 53.65
CA SER A 399 -30.70 2.77 53.46
C SER A 399 -31.51 3.55 52.43
N LYS A 400 -31.65 4.86 52.61
CA LYS A 400 -32.29 5.73 51.60
C LYS A 400 -31.56 5.58 50.28
N ILE A 401 -32.33 5.29 49.21
CA ILE A 401 -31.79 5.18 47.87
C ILE A 401 -31.59 6.56 47.23
N LEU A 402 -30.66 6.66 46.25
CA LEU A 402 -30.39 7.90 45.52
C LEU A 402 -31.66 8.53 44.91
N LEU A 403 -32.58 7.69 44.41
CA LEU A 403 -33.85 8.15 43.83
C LEU A 403 -34.76 8.83 44.89
N GLU A 404 -34.66 8.45 46.16
CA GLU A 404 -35.43 9.10 47.25
C GLU A 404 -34.90 10.53 47.55
N ARG A 405 -33.71 10.87 47.15
CA ARG A 405 -33.16 12.24 47.28
C ARG A 405 -33.75 13.18 46.24
N LEU A 406 -34.25 12.63 45.11
CA LEU A 406 -34.93 13.37 44.05
C LEU A 406 -36.40 13.42 44.35
N SER A 407 -36.81 14.28 45.30
CA SER A 407 -38.20 14.37 45.81
C SER A 407 -39.25 14.58 44.68
N PHE A 408 -38.90 15.31 43.65
CA PHE A 408 -39.74 15.58 42.49
C PHE A 408 -40.12 14.29 41.69
N ILE A 409 -39.19 13.38 41.51
CA ILE A 409 -39.42 12.09 40.83
C ILE A 409 -40.09 11.12 41.78
N TRP A 410 -39.60 11.07 43.03
CA TRP A 410 -40.11 10.12 44.02
C TRP A 410 -41.56 10.32 44.40
N SER A 411 -42.05 11.57 44.50
CA SER A 411 -43.45 11.87 44.81
C SER A 411 -44.45 11.39 43.75
N ARG A 412 -44.02 11.38 42.48
CA ARG A 412 -44.87 10.97 41.35
C ARG A 412 -44.93 9.46 41.09
N LEU A 413 -44.06 8.67 41.75
CA LEU A 413 -44.03 7.22 41.57
C LEU A 413 -45.13 6.56 42.38
N SER A 414 -45.86 5.54 41.81
CA SER A 414 -46.78 4.69 42.50
C SER A 414 -46.08 3.81 43.55
N PHE A 415 -46.78 3.26 44.50
CA PHE A 415 -46.25 2.39 45.55
C PHE A 415 -45.43 1.22 44.96
N THR A 416 -45.95 0.55 43.95
CA THR A 416 -45.25 -0.56 43.27
C THR A 416 -43.91 -0.13 42.67
N HIS A 417 -43.87 1.00 41.96
CA HIS A 417 -42.60 1.54 41.43
C HIS A 417 -41.64 1.95 42.52
N LYS A 418 -42.10 2.49 43.64
CA LYS A 418 -41.23 2.81 44.80
C LYS A 418 -40.62 1.56 45.42
N VAL A 419 -41.41 0.47 45.55
CA VAL A 419 -40.90 -0.81 46.09
C VAL A 419 -39.91 -1.45 45.11
N THR A 420 -40.26 -1.46 43.79
CA THR A 420 -39.33 -1.97 42.78
C THR A 420 -38.02 -1.20 42.72
N ALA A 421 -38.10 0.12 42.72
CA ALA A 421 -36.89 0.97 42.78
C ALA A 421 -36.06 0.69 44.05
N ARG A 422 -36.69 0.58 45.21
CA ARG A 422 -35.98 0.20 46.45
C ARG A 422 -35.31 -1.16 46.33
N ASN A 423 -35.97 -2.16 45.73
CA ASN A 423 -35.37 -3.48 45.55
C ASN A 423 -34.21 -3.49 44.56
N ILE A 424 -34.32 -2.77 43.45
CA ILE A 424 -33.18 -2.64 42.47
C ILE A 424 -32.00 -1.92 43.11
N PHE A 425 -32.22 -0.77 43.75
CA PHE A 425 -31.15 0.03 44.33
C PHE A 425 -30.65 -0.47 45.70
N ARG A 426 -31.35 -1.42 46.31
CA ARG A 426 -30.90 -2.09 47.54
C ARG A 426 -29.58 -2.81 47.35
N TYR A 427 -29.42 -3.48 46.19
CA TYR A 427 -28.23 -4.21 45.85
C TYR A 427 -27.41 -3.45 44.82
N LYS A 428 -26.99 -2.21 45.17
CA LYS A 428 -26.27 -1.27 44.32
C LYS A 428 -25.08 -1.92 43.59
N GLN A 429 -24.34 -2.75 44.28
CA GLN A 429 -23.14 -3.41 43.76
C GLN A 429 -23.52 -4.39 42.62
N ARG A 430 -24.55 -5.23 42.80
CA ARG A 430 -25.02 -6.15 41.73
C ARG A 430 -25.59 -5.37 40.54
N MET A 431 -26.40 -4.34 40.82
CA MET A 431 -26.98 -3.49 39.77
C MET A 431 -25.86 -2.81 38.94
N LEU A 432 -24.86 -2.19 39.57
CA LEU A 432 -23.73 -1.56 38.88
C LEU A 432 -22.93 -2.58 38.04
N MET A 433 -22.64 -3.75 38.60
CA MET A 433 -21.94 -4.81 37.88
C MET A 433 -22.70 -5.25 36.63
N THR A 434 -24.00 -5.43 36.72
CA THR A 434 -24.84 -5.80 35.58
C THR A 434 -24.84 -4.69 34.52
N ILE A 435 -25.01 -3.43 34.95
CA ILE A 435 -24.97 -2.29 34.03
C ILE A 435 -23.61 -2.19 33.33
N PHE A 436 -22.51 -2.26 34.07
CA PHE A 436 -21.18 -2.19 33.48
C PHE A 436 -20.86 -3.41 32.58
N GLY A 437 -21.31 -4.61 32.96
CA GLY A 437 -21.15 -5.80 32.15
C GLY A 437 -21.87 -5.69 30.79
N VAL A 438 -23.15 -5.28 30.82
CA VAL A 438 -23.95 -5.08 29.60
C VAL A 438 -23.37 -3.92 28.78
N ALA A 439 -23.06 -2.79 29.42
CA ALA A 439 -22.47 -1.63 28.73
C ALA A 439 -21.14 -1.97 28.06
N GLY A 440 -20.26 -2.72 28.75
CA GLY A 440 -19.00 -3.18 28.20
C GLY A 440 -19.17 -4.09 26.97
N SER A 441 -20.10 -5.04 27.07
CA SER A 441 -20.40 -5.96 25.94
C SER A 441 -21.00 -5.20 24.75
N VAL A 442 -21.93 -4.27 24.98
CA VAL A 442 -22.52 -3.43 23.92
C VAL A 442 -21.48 -2.51 23.31
N ALA A 443 -20.61 -1.89 24.13
CA ALA A 443 -19.54 -1.04 23.62
C ALA A 443 -18.57 -1.80 22.72
N LEU A 444 -18.21 -3.04 23.08
CA LEU A 444 -17.37 -3.91 22.26
C LEU A 444 -18.04 -4.29 20.93
N LEU A 445 -19.32 -4.64 20.98
CA LEU A 445 -20.11 -4.95 19.79
C LEU A 445 -20.21 -3.72 18.86
N PHE A 446 -20.50 -2.56 19.44
CA PHE A 446 -20.62 -1.31 18.66
C PHE A 446 -19.28 -0.88 18.06
N ALA A 447 -18.18 -1.01 18.82
CA ALA A 447 -16.83 -0.76 18.31
C ALA A 447 -16.46 -1.73 17.17
N GLY A 448 -16.82 -3.01 17.29
CA GLY A 448 -16.56 -4.01 16.25
C GLY A 448 -17.35 -3.76 14.96
N LEU A 449 -18.60 -3.32 15.06
CA LEU A 449 -19.44 -2.99 13.89
C LEU A 449 -19.13 -1.60 13.30
N GLY A 450 -18.65 -0.66 14.10
CA GLY A 450 -18.34 0.71 13.66
C GLY A 450 -16.97 0.88 12.97
N ILE A 451 -16.16 -0.18 12.92
CA ILE A 451 -14.85 -0.19 12.23
C ILE A 451 -14.99 -0.64 10.75
N GLN A 452 -16.19 -1.02 10.33
CA GLN A 452 -16.49 -1.28 8.91
C GLN A 452 -16.61 0.02 8.12
#